data_60c5cc43e6e29939edeb764ce6c9a564
#
_entry.id   60c5cc43e6e29939edeb764ce6c9a564
#
_cell.length_a   1.000
_cell.length_b   1.000
_cell.length_c   1.000
_cell.angle_alpha   90.00
_cell.angle_beta   90.00
_cell.angle_gamma   90.00
#
_symmetry.space_group_name_H-M   'P 1'
#
loop_
_entity.id
_entity.type
_entity.pdbx_description
1 polymer ?
#
loop_
_entity_poly.entity_id
_entity_poly.type
_entity_poly.pdbx_seq_one_letter_code
_entity_poly.pdbx_strand_id
1 'polypeptide(L)'
;MASEVAEEWAQGTFKLNSNDEDIHTANERRLKELIGETAGKLHTGRSRNDQVVTDLRLWMRQTCSTLSGLLWELIRTMVDRAEAERDVLFPGYTHLQRAQPIRWSHWILSHAVALTRDSERLLEVRKRINVLPLGSGAIAGNPLGVDRELLRAELNFGAITLNSMDATSERDFVAEFLFWASLCMTHLSRMAEDLILYCTKEFSFVQLSDAYSTGSSLMPQKKNPDSLELIRSKAGRVFGREDKEAVFEVSDTMSAVLQVATGVISTLQIHQENMGQALSPDMLATDLAYYLVRKGMPFRQAHEASGKAVFMAETKGVALNQLSLQELQTISPLFSGDVSCVWDYGHSVEQYGALGGTARSSVDWQIRQVRALLQAQQA
;
A
#
# COMPACT_ATOMS: atom_id res chain seq x y z
N MET A 1 -6.68 -33.01 23.28
CA MET A 1 -5.91 -32.61 24.46
C MET A 1 -5.08 -31.34 24.21
N ALA A 2 -4.13 -31.28 23.28
CA ALA A 2 -3.53 -29.97 22.92
C ALA A 2 -4.57 -29.00 22.32
N SER A 3 -5.51 -29.50 21.52
CA SER A 3 -6.67 -28.74 21.02
C SER A 3 -7.58 -28.24 22.14
N GLU A 4 -7.75 -28.99 23.21
CA GLU A 4 -8.57 -28.63 24.37
C GLU A 4 -7.94 -27.43 25.13
N VAL A 5 -6.63 -27.45 25.34
CA VAL A 5 -5.91 -26.30 25.92
C VAL A 5 -6.02 -25.06 25.03
N ALA A 6 -5.94 -25.22 23.71
CA ALA A 6 -6.10 -24.13 22.76
C ALA A 6 -7.54 -23.57 22.78
N GLU A 7 -8.56 -24.43 22.92
CA GLU A 7 -9.96 -24.02 23.07
C GLU A 7 -10.18 -23.25 24.39
N GLU A 8 -9.59 -23.70 25.50
CA GLU A 8 -9.67 -22.97 26.76
C GLU A 8 -9.11 -21.54 26.64
N TRP A 9 -8.00 -21.36 25.91
CA TRP A 9 -7.45 -20.02 25.62
C TRP A 9 -8.41 -19.21 24.72
N ALA A 10 -8.91 -19.82 23.67
CA ALA A 10 -9.80 -19.13 22.71
C ALA A 10 -11.12 -18.67 23.35
N GLN A 11 -11.63 -19.45 24.31
CA GLN A 11 -12.86 -19.15 25.04
C GLN A 11 -12.64 -18.28 26.29
N GLY A 12 -11.39 -17.93 26.63
CA GLY A 12 -11.06 -17.19 27.85
C GLY A 12 -11.34 -17.96 29.14
N THR A 13 -11.42 -19.29 29.08
CA THR A 13 -11.69 -20.16 30.22
C THR A 13 -10.42 -20.74 30.87
N PHE A 14 -9.27 -20.57 30.21
CA PHE A 14 -7.99 -21.03 30.75
C PHE A 14 -7.64 -20.30 32.05
N LYS A 15 -7.27 -21.07 33.10
CA LYS A 15 -6.93 -20.53 34.42
C LYS A 15 -5.42 -20.48 34.61
N LEU A 16 -4.89 -19.28 34.76
CA LEU A 16 -3.51 -19.04 35.18
C LEU A 16 -3.37 -19.28 36.69
N ASN A 17 -2.25 -19.85 37.11
CA ASN A 17 -1.87 -20.00 38.51
C ASN A 17 -0.75 -19.00 38.84
N SER A 18 -0.68 -18.57 40.10
CA SER A 18 0.38 -17.70 40.58
C SER A 18 1.81 -18.27 40.47
N ASN A 19 1.91 -19.57 40.28
CA ASN A 19 3.19 -20.28 40.13
C ASN A 19 3.58 -20.49 38.67
N ASP A 20 2.72 -20.08 37.71
CA ASP A 20 3.07 -20.14 36.30
C ASP A 20 4.01 -18.99 35.96
N GLU A 21 5.27 -19.29 35.63
CA GLU A 21 6.28 -18.28 35.30
C GLU A 21 5.92 -17.57 34.00
N ASP A 22 5.41 -18.32 33.03
CA ASP A 22 5.01 -17.84 31.71
C ASP A 22 3.88 -18.68 31.11
N ILE A 23 3.40 -18.28 29.94
CA ILE A 23 2.34 -18.99 29.19
C ILE A 23 2.75 -20.44 28.85
N HIS A 24 4.02 -20.71 28.62
CA HIS A 24 4.50 -22.05 28.28
C HIS A 24 4.44 -22.95 29.50
N THR A 25 4.85 -22.46 30.68
CA THR A 25 4.76 -23.18 31.96
C THR A 25 3.29 -23.47 32.29
N ALA A 26 2.40 -22.50 32.08
CA ALA A 26 0.96 -22.66 32.26
C ALA A 26 0.40 -23.78 31.35
N ASN A 27 0.77 -23.78 30.07
CA ASN A 27 0.35 -24.82 29.12
C ASN A 27 0.88 -26.21 29.47
N GLU A 28 2.16 -26.32 29.88
CA GLU A 28 2.73 -27.59 30.32
C GLU A 28 2.04 -28.12 31.57
N ARG A 29 1.77 -27.27 32.55
CA ARG A 29 0.97 -27.61 33.74
C ARG A 29 -0.41 -28.12 33.36
N ARG A 30 -1.14 -27.38 32.53
CA ARG A 30 -2.49 -27.77 32.09
C ARG A 30 -2.48 -29.08 31.33
N LEU A 31 -1.51 -29.29 30.46
CA LEU A 31 -1.33 -30.55 29.77
C LEU A 31 -1.07 -31.70 30.73
N LYS A 32 -0.25 -31.48 31.80
CA LYS A 32 -0.01 -32.48 32.85
C LYS A 32 -1.29 -32.81 33.63
N GLU A 33 -2.14 -31.84 33.91
CA GLU A 33 -3.43 -32.07 34.51
C GLU A 33 -4.33 -33.00 33.64
N LEU A 34 -4.25 -32.87 32.33
CA LEU A 34 -5.07 -33.65 31.37
C LEU A 34 -4.54 -35.06 31.09
N ILE A 35 -3.20 -35.23 31.00
CA ILE A 35 -2.59 -36.49 30.52
C ILE A 35 -1.57 -37.08 31.50
N GLY A 36 -1.43 -36.50 32.70
CA GLY A 36 -0.52 -36.97 33.74
C GLY A 36 0.96 -36.84 33.43
N GLU A 37 1.82 -37.64 33.97
CA GLU A 37 3.27 -37.56 33.88
C GLU A 37 3.81 -37.66 32.44
N THR A 38 3.06 -38.18 31.50
CA THR A 38 3.42 -38.26 30.09
C THR A 38 3.64 -36.87 29.47
N ALA A 39 2.97 -35.83 30.00
CA ALA A 39 3.17 -34.46 29.56
C ALA A 39 4.61 -33.98 29.71
N GLY A 40 5.35 -34.45 30.74
CA GLY A 40 6.75 -34.11 30.98
C GLY A 40 7.72 -34.54 29.86
N LYS A 41 7.31 -35.50 29.03
CA LYS A 41 8.10 -35.93 27.86
C LYS A 41 8.11 -34.86 26.75
N LEU A 42 7.12 -33.98 26.71
CA LEU A 42 7.02 -32.93 25.67
C LEU A 42 8.20 -31.95 25.74
N HIS A 43 8.74 -31.71 26.92
CA HIS A 43 9.88 -30.79 27.10
C HIS A 43 11.22 -31.44 26.74
N THR A 44 11.28 -32.76 26.57
CA THR A 44 12.54 -33.51 26.36
C THR A 44 13.20 -33.04 25.04
N GLY A 45 14.49 -32.64 25.14
CA GLY A 45 15.26 -32.20 23.97
C GLY A 45 14.90 -30.80 23.44
N ARG A 46 14.20 -30.01 24.23
CA ARG A 46 13.78 -28.65 23.90
C ARG A 46 14.25 -27.66 24.93
N SER A 47 14.70 -26.47 24.50
CA SER A 47 14.91 -25.31 25.37
C SER A 47 13.70 -24.36 25.24
N ARG A 48 13.45 -23.55 26.28
CA ARG A 48 12.49 -22.44 26.16
C ARG A 48 12.93 -21.46 25.07
N ASN A 49 14.23 -21.27 24.84
CA ASN A 49 14.76 -20.33 23.87
C ASN A 49 14.40 -20.70 22.41
N ASP A 50 14.69 -21.94 21.98
CA ASP A 50 14.36 -22.37 20.61
C ASP A 50 12.83 -22.52 20.40
N GLN A 51 12.09 -22.87 21.46
CA GLN A 51 10.62 -22.89 21.42
C GLN A 51 10.04 -21.51 21.16
N VAL A 52 10.40 -20.50 21.95
CA VAL A 52 9.86 -19.13 21.83
C VAL A 52 10.09 -18.55 20.43
N VAL A 53 11.28 -18.76 19.86
CA VAL A 53 11.57 -18.29 18.49
C VAL A 53 10.75 -19.06 17.45
N THR A 54 10.56 -20.36 17.64
CA THR A 54 9.74 -21.17 16.75
C THR A 54 8.29 -20.70 16.77
N ASP A 55 7.72 -20.49 17.95
CA ASP A 55 6.35 -20.01 18.12
C ASP A 55 6.15 -18.63 17.48
N LEU A 56 7.09 -17.70 17.67
CA LEU A 56 7.07 -16.39 17.06
C LEU A 56 7.11 -16.48 15.52
N ARG A 57 8.00 -17.33 14.96
CA ARG A 57 8.09 -17.54 13.52
C ARG A 57 6.83 -18.16 12.92
N LEU A 58 6.20 -19.12 13.62
CA LEU A 58 4.93 -19.72 13.22
C LEU A 58 3.81 -18.67 13.17
N TRP A 59 3.70 -17.86 14.21
CA TRP A 59 2.72 -16.78 14.30
C TRP A 59 2.96 -15.72 13.21
N MET A 60 4.19 -15.25 13.05
CA MET A 60 4.52 -14.26 12.02
C MET A 60 4.27 -14.77 10.60
N ARG A 61 4.54 -16.06 10.34
CA ARG A 61 4.26 -16.69 9.05
C ARG A 61 2.77 -16.66 8.71
N GLN A 62 1.91 -16.94 9.69
CA GLN A 62 0.46 -16.85 9.55
C GLN A 62 0.01 -15.40 9.36
N THR A 63 0.54 -14.49 10.16
CA THR A 63 0.27 -13.05 10.06
C THR A 63 0.65 -12.50 8.69
N CYS A 64 1.82 -12.82 8.17
CA CYS A 64 2.23 -12.42 6.82
C CYS A 64 1.27 -12.94 5.75
N SER A 65 0.72 -14.15 5.89
CA SER A 65 -0.26 -14.69 4.95
C SER A 65 -1.57 -13.91 5.01
N THR A 66 -2.06 -13.57 6.18
CA THR A 66 -3.27 -12.77 6.38
C THR A 66 -3.10 -11.36 5.80
N LEU A 67 -1.99 -10.68 6.12
CA LEU A 67 -1.69 -9.34 5.62
C LEU A 67 -1.51 -9.33 4.10
N SER A 68 -0.89 -10.37 3.54
CA SER A 68 -0.78 -10.53 2.09
C SER A 68 -2.16 -10.60 1.44
N GLY A 69 -3.08 -11.37 1.98
CA GLY A 69 -4.47 -11.46 1.47
C GLY A 69 -5.18 -10.10 1.50
N LEU A 70 -5.08 -9.36 2.59
CA LEU A 70 -5.68 -8.03 2.73
C LEU A 70 -5.06 -7.01 1.76
N LEU A 71 -3.74 -7.06 1.58
CA LEU A 71 -3.04 -6.19 0.64
C LEU A 71 -3.46 -6.47 -0.81
N TRP A 72 -3.62 -7.75 -1.17
CA TRP A 72 -4.11 -8.16 -2.49
C TRP A 72 -5.54 -7.70 -2.74
N GLU A 73 -6.38 -7.73 -1.73
CA GLU A 73 -7.76 -7.24 -1.83
C GLU A 73 -7.81 -5.74 -2.11
N LEU A 74 -6.98 -4.96 -1.43
CA LEU A 74 -6.85 -3.52 -1.68
C LEU A 74 -6.36 -3.25 -3.11
N ILE A 75 -5.30 -3.95 -3.56
CA ILE A 75 -4.77 -3.79 -4.93
C ILE A 75 -5.83 -4.14 -5.97
N ARG A 76 -6.57 -5.24 -5.78
CA ARG A 76 -7.66 -5.65 -6.68
C ARG A 76 -8.72 -4.58 -6.76
N THR A 77 -9.18 -4.06 -5.62
CA THR A 77 -10.18 -2.99 -5.54
C THR A 77 -9.73 -1.74 -6.30
N MET A 78 -8.46 -1.34 -6.17
CA MET A 78 -7.92 -0.21 -6.92
C MET A 78 -7.91 -0.46 -8.43
N VAL A 79 -7.54 -1.66 -8.87
CA VAL A 79 -7.51 -2.03 -10.28
C VAL A 79 -8.92 -2.07 -10.88
N ASP A 80 -9.89 -2.63 -10.14
CA ASP A 80 -11.30 -2.66 -10.58
C ASP A 80 -11.87 -1.25 -10.73
N ARG A 81 -11.55 -0.33 -9.79
CA ARG A 81 -11.89 1.08 -9.89
C ARG A 81 -11.21 1.77 -11.08
N ALA A 82 -9.92 1.51 -11.29
CA ALA A 82 -9.18 2.05 -12.43
C ALA A 82 -9.81 1.62 -13.78
N GLU A 83 -10.27 0.38 -13.87
CA GLU A 83 -10.93 -0.12 -15.07
C GLU A 83 -12.31 0.50 -15.29
N ALA A 84 -13.11 0.61 -14.24
CA ALA A 84 -14.46 1.18 -14.32
C ALA A 84 -14.44 2.70 -14.63
N GLU A 85 -13.45 3.41 -14.11
CA GLU A 85 -13.35 4.88 -14.16
C GLU A 85 -12.25 5.38 -15.13
N ARG A 86 -11.85 4.56 -16.08
CA ARG A 86 -10.71 4.82 -16.98
C ARG A 86 -10.84 6.02 -17.89
N ASP A 87 -12.05 6.49 -18.13
CA ASP A 87 -12.32 7.64 -19.03
C ASP A 87 -12.42 8.98 -18.29
N VAL A 88 -12.33 8.97 -16.95
CA VAL A 88 -12.43 10.16 -16.11
C VAL A 88 -11.15 10.98 -16.22
N LEU A 89 -11.26 12.22 -16.69
CA LEU A 89 -10.18 13.18 -16.73
C LEU A 89 -10.10 13.95 -15.42
N PHE A 90 -8.87 14.28 -15.03
CA PHE A 90 -8.57 14.78 -13.72
C PHE A 90 -7.30 15.66 -13.76
N PRO A 91 -7.23 16.78 -13.02
CA PRO A 91 -6.01 17.55 -12.93
C PRO A 91 -4.95 16.83 -12.10
N GLY A 92 -3.80 16.56 -12.69
CA GLY A 92 -2.61 16.09 -11.98
C GLY A 92 -1.93 17.25 -11.25
N TYR A 93 -1.38 16.94 -10.06
CA TYR A 93 -0.72 17.93 -9.19
C TYR A 93 0.74 17.60 -8.95
N THR A 94 1.58 18.64 -8.95
CA THR A 94 2.93 18.62 -8.40
C THR A 94 3.09 19.84 -7.49
N HIS A 95 3.72 19.69 -6.33
CA HIS A 95 3.86 20.78 -5.35
C HIS A 95 2.54 21.45 -4.95
N LEU A 96 1.44 20.70 -4.93
CA LEU A 96 0.05 21.18 -4.73
C LEU A 96 -0.40 22.21 -5.79
N GLN A 97 0.29 22.29 -6.92
CA GLN A 97 -0.09 23.12 -8.07
C GLN A 97 -0.62 22.25 -9.19
N ARG A 98 -1.65 22.70 -9.90
CA ARG A 98 -2.13 22.04 -11.11
C ARG A 98 -1.01 21.96 -12.14
N ALA A 99 -0.75 20.74 -12.64
CA ALA A 99 0.36 20.50 -13.57
C ALA A 99 -0.13 20.12 -14.97
N GLN A 100 -0.61 18.90 -15.12
CA GLN A 100 -1.04 18.37 -16.41
C GLN A 100 -2.36 17.61 -16.28
N PRO A 101 -3.21 17.59 -17.33
CA PRO A 101 -4.35 16.69 -17.37
C PRO A 101 -3.87 15.24 -17.32
N ILE A 102 -4.51 14.42 -16.46
CA ILE A 102 -4.28 12.98 -16.38
C ILE A 102 -5.61 12.24 -16.28
N ARG A 103 -5.59 10.93 -16.35
CA ARG A 103 -6.73 10.10 -16.01
C ARG A 103 -6.76 9.80 -14.52
N TRP A 104 -7.94 9.79 -13.93
CA TRP A 104 -8.15 9.34 -12.55
C TRP A 104 -7.61 7.91 -12.35
N SER A 105 -7.86 7.04 -13.32
CA SER A 105 -7.33 5.67 -13.34
C SER A 105 -5.80 5.62 -13.29
N HIS A 106 -5.11 6.56 -13.92
CA HIS A 106 -3.65 6.66 -13.85
C HIS A 106 -3.17 7.00 -12.44
N TRP A 107 -3.87 7.91 -11.75
CA TRP A 107 -3.57 8.27 -10.37
C TRP A 107 -3.76 7.07 -9.43
N ILE A 108 -4.91 6.38 -9.46
CA ILE A 108 -5.16 5.25 -8.55
C ILE A 108 -4.22 4.07 -8.80
N LEU A 109 -3.85 3.81 -10.08
CA LEU A 109 -2.87 2.79 -10.43
C LEU A 109 -1.46 3.11 -9.92
N SER A 110 -1.09 4.38 -9.76
CA SER A 110 0.21 4.76 -9.17
C SER A 110 0.35 4.24 -7.74
N HIS A 111 -0.73 4.27 -6.96
CA HIS A 111 -0.79 3.70 -5.62
C HIS A 111 -0.85 2.17 -5.65
N ALA A 112 -1.65 1.57 -6.54
CA ALA A 112 -1.71 0.11 -6.69
C ALA A 112 -0.33 -0.48 -7.01
N VAL A 113 0.42 0.12 -7.93
CA VAL A 113 1.80 -0.32 -8.30
C VAL A 113 2.78 -0.17 -7.12
N ALA A 114 2.63 0.83 -6.26
CA ALA A 114 3.44 0.92 -5.05
C ALA A 114 3.17 -0.26 -4.11
N LEU A 115 1.90 -0.60 -3.91
CA LEU A 115 1.49 -1.72 -3.05
C LEU A 115 1.85 -3.10 -3.62
N THR A 116 1.95 -3.29 -4.95
CA THR A 116 2.47 -4.54 -5.51
C THR A 116 3.92 -4.79 -5.09
N ARG A 117 4.76 -3.75 -5.06
CA ARG A 117 6.14 -3.88 -4.55
C ARG A 117 6.18 -4.19 -3.05
N ASP A 118 5.20 -3.67 -2.27
CA ASP A 118 5.10 -4.01 -0.85
C ASP A 118 4.68 -5.47 -0.65
N SER A 119 3.82 -5.99 -1.51
CA SER A 119 3.46 -7.41 -1.50
C SER A 119 4.66 -8.31 -1.81
N GLU A 120 5.47 -7.97 -2.81
CA GLU A 120 6.71 -8.70 -3.11
C GLU A 120 7.67 -8.70 -1.91
N ARG A 121 7.86 -7.55 -1.25
CA ARG A 121 8.68 -7.44 -0.04
C ARG A 121 8.17 -8.33 1.09
N LEU A 122 6.85 -8.34 1.32
CA LEU A 122 6.26 -9.19 2.37
C LEU A 122 6.53 -10.68 2.12
N LEU A 123 6.47 -11.11 0.87
CA LEU A 123 6.81 -12.50 0.50
C LEU A 123 8.29 -12.81 0.77
N GLU A 124 9.19 -11.88 0.48
CA GLU A 124 10.61 -12.07 0.76
C GLU A 124 10.90 -12.11 2.28
N VAL A 125 10.25 -11.27 3.07
CA VAL A 125 10.32 -11.32 4.53
C VAL A 125 9.78 -12.67 5.04
N ARG A 126 8.63 -13.14 4.52
CA ARG A 126 8.04 -14.42 4.89
C ARG A 126 8.96 -15.60 4.59
N LYS A 127 9.76 -15.59 3.53
CA LYS A 127 10.76 -16.64 3.24
C LYS A 127 11.81 -16.74 4.36
N ARG A 128 12.31 -15.61 4.85
CA ARG A 128 13.29 -15.56 5.94
C ARG A 128 12.69 -15.92 7.30
N ILE A 129 11.41 -15.65 7.53
CA ILE A 129 10.66 -16.14 8.70
C ILE A 129 10.48 -17.65 8.64
N ASN A 130 10.31 -18.24 7.45
CA ASN A 130 9.96 -19.65 7.24
C ASN A 130 11.16 -20.60 7.36
N VAL A 131 11.98 -20.43 8.42
CA VAL A 131 13.16 -21.24 8.73
C VAL A 131 13.07 -21.75 10.16
N LEU A 132 13.18 -23.07 10.37
CA LEU A 132 12.96 -23.75 11.67
C LEU A 132 14.14 -23.54 12.62
N PRO A 133 13.94 -22.95 13.80
CA PRO A 133 14.97 -22.92 14.87
C PRO A 133 14.86 -24.10 15.85
N LEU A 134 13.71 -24.77 15.97
CA LEU A 134 13.49 -25.83 16.95
C LEU A 134 14.51 -26.97 16.80
N GLY A 135 15.02 -27.47 17.94
CA GLY A 135 16.09 -28.43 18.01
C GLY A 135 17.48 -27.79 18.12
N SER A 136 17.56 -26.45 18.15
CA SER A 136 18.80 -25.72 18.42
C SER A 136 19.20 -25.70 19.91
N GLY A 137 18.26 -26.05 20.81
CA GLY A 137 18.46 -25.90 22.24
C GLY A 137 18.62 -24.43 22.65
N ALA A 138 19.36 -24.20 23.74
CA ALA A 138 19.59 -22.84 24.22
C ALA A 138 20.76 -22.14 23.49
N ILE A 139 21.84 -22.89 23.15
CA ILE A 139 23.05 -22.34 22.54
C ILE A 139 23.82 -23.38 21.70
N ALA A 140 24.09 -24.57 22.24
CA ALA A 140 25.04 -25.54 21.68
C ALA A 140 24.43 -26.60 20.78
N GLY A 141 23.13 -26.54 20.52
CA GLY A 141 22.38 -27.60 19.83
C GLY A 141 21.78 -28.61 20.81
N ASN A 142 21.36 -29.78 20.29
CA ASN A 142 20.70 -30.81 21.05
C ASN A 142 21.50 -32.12 21.07
N PRO A 143 21.85 -32.67 22.26
CA PRO A 143 22.64 -33.90 22.37
C PRO A 143 21.82 -35.19 22.23
N LEU A 144 20.48 -35.11 22.18
CA LEU A 144 19.61 -36.29 22.20
C LEU A 144 19.28 -36.80 20.78
N GLY A 145 19.91 -36.28 19.73
CA GLY A 145 19.69 -36.73 18.36
C GLY A 145 18.31 -36.37 17.81
N VAL A 146 17.77 -35.21 18.16
CA VAL A 146 16.50 -34.71 17.64
C VAL A 146 16.56 -34.61 16.12
N ASP A 147 15.62 -35.24 15.43
CA ASP A 147 15.45 -35.15 13.98
C ASP A 147 14.82 -33.83 13.58
N ARG A 148 15.67 -32.87 13.21
CA ARG A 148 15.23 -31.51 12.81
C ARG A 148 14.54 -31.51 11.44
N GLU A 149 14.83 -32.47 10.54
CA GLU A 149 14.12 -32.59 9.27
C GLU A 149 12.67 -33.08 9.47
N LEU A 150 12.46 -34.02 10.38
CA LEU A 150 11.11 -34.41 10.79
C LEU A 150 10.34 -33.21 11.37
N LEU A 151 10.96 -32.47 12.30
CA LEU A 151 10.34 -31.27 12.89
C LEU A 151 10.04 -30.21 11.84
N ARG A 152 10.93 -29.99 10.88
CA ARG A 152 10.73 -29.06 9.76
C ARG A 152 9.50 -29.46 8.94
N ALA A 153 9.40 -30.74 8.61
CA ALA A 153 8.28 -31.26 7.82
C ALA A 153 6.94 -31.16 8.58
N GLU A 154 6.89 -31.60 9.85
CA GLU A 154 5.69 -31.58 10.68
C GLU A 154 5.19 -30.16 10.96
N LEU A 155 6.10 -29.18 11.15
CA LEU A 155 5.75 -27.79 11.39
C LEU A 155 5.68 -26.98 10.09
N ASN A 156 5.87 -27.64 8.92
CA ASN A 156 5.78 -27.08 7.60
C ASN A 156 6.69 -25.84 7.40
N PHE A 157 7.93 -25.91 7.88
CA PHE A 157 8.95 -24.91 7.59
C PHE A 157 9.67 -25.21 6.27
N GLY A 158 10.10 -24.14 5.58
CA GLY A 158 10.81 -24.25 4.30
C GLY A 158 12.25 -24.73 4.43
N ALA A 159 12.92 -24.43 5.54
CA ALA A 159 14.32 -24.78 5.80
C ALA A 159 14.59 -24.93 7.30
N ILE A 160 15.81 -25.34 7.65
CA ILE A 160 16.33 -25.42 9.01
C ILE A 160 17.39 -24.33 9.19
N THR A 161 17.47 -23.68 10.38
CA THR A 161 18.54 -22.74 10.72
C THR A 161 19.91 -23.42 10.74
N LEU A 162 20.90 -22.74 10.19
CA LEU A 162 22.25 -23.31 9.99
C LEU A 162 23.08 -23.38 11.27
N ASN A 163 22.85 -22.49 12.22
CA ASN A 163 23.61 -22.39 13.47
C ASN A 163 22.68 -22.24 14.66
N SER A 164 22.91 -22.97 15.75
CA SER A 164 22.05 -23.00 16.92
C SER A 164 22.09 -21.71 17.75
N MET A 165 23.22 -21.01 17.78
CA MET A 165 23.34 -19.74 18.51
C MET A 165 22.59 -18.64 17.78
N ASP A 166 22.80 -18.49 16.46
CA ASP A 166 22.08 -17.58 15.58
C ASP A 166 20.58 -17.84 15.67
N ALA A 167 20.16 -19.09 15.58
CA ALA A 167 18.74 -19.50 15.61
C ALA A 167 17.99 -19.01 16.86
N THR A 168 18.66 -18.94 18.01
CA THR A 168 18.03 -18.56 19.27
C THR A 168 18.22 -17.09 19.64
N SER A 169 19.27 -16.42 19.14
CA SER A 169 19.60 -15.03 19.48
C SER A 169 18.99 -14.01 18.52
N GLU A 170 18.98 -14.31 17.23
CA GLU A 170 18.62 -13.29 16.23
C GLU A 170 17.11 -13.03 16.12
N ARG A 171 16.78 -11.76 15.87
CA ARG A 171 15.43 -11.24 15.65
C ARG A 171 15.35 -10.30 14.45
N ASP A 172 16.34 -10.35 13.55
CA ASP A 172 16.42 -9.54 12.33
C ASP A 172 15.17 -9.69 11.45
N PHE A 173 14.57 -10.88 11.39
CA PHE A 173 13.30 -11.11 10.68
C PHE A 173 12.12 -10.30 11.23
N VAL A 174 12.12 -9.95 12.52
CA VAL A 174 11.13 -9.04 13.12
C VAL A 174 11.39 -7.62 12.64
N ALA A 175 12.65 -7.17 12.66
CA ALA A 175 13.04 -5.86 12.17
C ALA A 175 12.70 -5.68 10.69
N GLU A 176 12.93 -6.69 9.85
CA GLU A 176 12.52 -6.68 8.43
C GLU A 176 11.01 -6.53 8.25
N PHE A 177 10.22 -7.24 9.06
CA PHE A 177 8.75 -7.12 9.02
C PHE A 177 8.29 -5.70 9.42
N LEU A 178 8.86 -5.13 10.47
CA LEU A 178 8.55 -3.77 10.91
C LEU A 178 8.96 -2.73 9.86
N PHE A 179 10.11 -2.91 9.22
CA PHE A 179 10.54 -2.07 8.10
C PHE A 179 9.56 -2.16 6.92
N TRP A 180 9.15 -3.38 6.53
CA TRP A 180 8.12 -3.57 5.50
C TRP A 180 6.83 -2.84 5.86
N ALA A 181 6.33 -2.98 7.09
CA ALA A 181 5.11 -2.33 7.55
C ALA A 181 5.23 -0.81 7.48
N SER A 182 6.36 -0.24 7.90
CA SER A 182 6.64 1.20 7.86
C SER A 182 6.61 1.74 6.42
N LEU A 183 7.19 1.00 5.48
CA LEU A 183 7.22 1.38 4.07
C LEU A 183 5.82 1.32 3.44
N CYS A 184 5.07 0.25 3.70
CA CYS A 184 3.68 0.10 3.26
C CYS A 184 2.79 1.21 3.81
N MET A 185 2.92 1.54 5.10
CA MET A 185 2.19 2.64 5.73
C MET A 185 2.55 4.00 5.11
N THR A 186 3.78 4.21 4.68
CA THR A 186 4.19 5.43 3.97
C THR A 186 3.46 5.56 2.63
N HIS A 187 3.31 4.47 1.87
CA HIS A 187 2.53 4.48 0.63
C HIS A 187 1.04 4.76 0.89
N LEU A 188 0.46 4.13 1.90
CA LEU A 188 -0.94 4.35 2.29
C LEU A 188 -1.18 5.76 2.81
N SER A 189 -0.23 6.34 3.56
CA SER A 189 -0.29 7.71 4.06
C SER A 189 -0.32 8.73 2.92
N ARG A 190 0.47 8.54 1.87
CA ARG A 190 0.46 9.42 0.67
C ARG A 190 -0.88 9.37 -0.04
N MET A 191 -1.43 8.18 -0.24
CA MET A 191 -2.78 8.03 -0.82
C MET A 191 -3.85 8.70 0.04
N ALA A 192 -3.77 8.51 1.35
CA ALA A 192 -4.72 9.10 2.29
C ALA A 192 -4.65 10.64 2.25
N GLU A 193 -3.47 11.23 2.19
CA GLU A 193 -3.29 12.68 2.10
C GLU A 193 -3.91 13.27 0.85
N ASP A 194 -3.66 12.67 -0.32
CA ASP A 194 -4.29 13.10 -1.57
C ASP A 194 -5.83 13.04 -1.46
N LEU A 195 -6.38 11.95 -0.94
CA LEU A 195 -7.83 11.79 -0.78
C LEU A 195 -8.43 12.76 0.24
N ILE A 196 -7.71 13.10 1.32
CA ILE A 196 -8.12 14.12 2.29
C ILE A 196 -8.29 15.47 1.58
N LEU A 197 -7.31 15.86 0.76
CA LEU A 197 -7.37 17.08 -0.05
C LEU A 197 -8.54 17.03 -1.04
N TYR A 198 -8.68 15.93 -1.78
CA TYR A 198 -9.68 15.79 -2.83
C TYR A 198 -11.12 15.73 -2.31
N CYS A 199 -11.35 15.38 -1.04
CA CYS A 199 -12.67 15.41 -0.42
C CYS A 199 -13.04 16.74 0.26
N THR A 200 -12.12 17.74 0.32
CA THR A 200 -12.44 19.08 0.81
C THR A 200 -13.49 19.76 -0.06
N LYS A 201 -14.17 20.78 0.48
CA LYS A 201 -15.15 21.56 -0.29
C LYS A 201 -14.51 22.34 -1.44
N GLU A 202 -13.24 22.71 -1.30
CA GLU A 202 -12.46 23.45 -2.29
C GLU A 202 -12.16 22.59 -3.52
N PHE A 203 -11.80 21.32 -3.33
CA PHE A 203 -11.58 20.38 -4.43
C PHE A 203 -12.86 19.69 -4.86
N SER A 204 -13.59 19.10 -3.95
CA SER A 204 -14.84 18.34 -4.18
C SER A 204 -14.73 17.29 -5.30
N PHE A 205 -13.55 16.66 -5.44
CA PHE A 205 -13.34 15.64 -6.47
C PHE A 205 -13.89 14.29 -6.06
N VAL A 206 -13.86 14.01 -4.75
CA VAL A 206 -14.31 12.73 -4.19
C VAL A 206 -15.17 12.96 -2.94
N GLN A 207 -15.99 11.98 -2.62
CA GLN A 207 -16.76 11.94 -1.38
C GLN A 207 -16.64 10.55 -0.75
N LEU A 208 -16.29 10.52 0.54
CA LEU A 208 -16.29 9.28 1.31
C LEU A 208 -17.72 8.84 1.64
N SER A 209 -17.93 7.54 1.68
CA SER A 209 -19.13 6.93 2.26
C SER A 209 -19.27 7.29 3.74
N ASP A 210 -20.50 7.37 4.24
CA ASP A 210 -20.77 7.62 5.66
C ASP A 210 -20.19 6.54 6.59
N ALA A 211 -19.95 5.33 6.08
CA ALA A 211 -19.29 4.27 6.82
C ALA A 211 -17.82 4.57 7.14
N TYR A 212 -17.18 5.48 6.39
CA TYR A 212 -15.75 5.83 6.50
C TYR A 212 -15.53 7.32 6.78
N SER A 213 -16.56 8.03 7.21
CA SER A 213 -16.51 9.44 7.58
C SER A 213 -17.31 9.68 8.85
N THR A 214 -16.95 10.70 9.62
CA THR A 214 -17.72 11.10 10.80
C THR A 214 -18.39 12.45 10.58
N GLY A 215 -19.59 12.60 11.17
CA GLY A 215 -20.27 13.89 11.26
C GLY A 215 -19.69 14.74 12.38
N SER A 216 -19.95 16.04 12.32
CA SER A 216 -19.67 16.94 13.42
C SER A 216 -20.84 16.96 14.42
N SER A 217 -20.55 16.87 15.72
CA SER A 217 -21.57 17.01 16.76
C SER A 217 -22.14 18.42 16.87
N LEU A 218 -21.44 19.42 16.32
CA LEU A 218 -21.85 20.84 16.35
C LEU A 218 -22.32 21.37 15.01
N MET A 219 -21.69 20.90 13.91
CA MET A 219 -21.94 21.42 12.57
C MET A 219 -22.58 20.32 11.70
N PRO A 220 -23.92 20.31 11.53
CA PRO A 220 -24.62 19.19 10.89
C PRO A 220 -24.21 18.93 9.42
N GLN A 221 -23.70 19.95 8.75
CA GLN A 221 -23.26 19.87 7.32
C GLN A 221 -21.83 19.32 7.17
N LYS A 222 -21.06 19.18 8.26
CA LYS A 222 -19.64 18.81 8.20
C LYS A 222 -19.47 17.30 8.24
N LYS A 223 -18.76 16.76 7.24
CA LYS A 223 -18.26 15.38 7.19
C LYS A 223 -16.74 15.41 7.24
N ASN A 224 -16.15 14.61 8.12
CA ASN A 224 -14.71 14.54 8.31
C ASN A 224 -14.17 13.25 7.69
N PRO A 225 -13.05 13.28 6.96
CA PRO A 225 -12.39 12.08 6.40
C PRO A 225 -11.51 11.39 7.45
N ASP A 226 -12.02 11.19 8.67
CA ASP A 226 -11.26 10.71 9.82
C ASP A 226 -10.63 9.34 9.62
N SER A 227 -11.24 8.46 8.85
CA SER A 227 -10.62 7.19 8.46
C SER A 227 -9.30 7.38 7.71
N LEU A 228 -9.25 8.35 6.79
CA LEU A 228 -8.03 8.71 6.06
C LEU A 228 -7.00 9.42 6.96
N GLU A 229 -7.47 10.32 7.84
CA GLU A 229 -6.61 10.99 8.82
C GLU A 229 -5.95 9.99 9.76
N LEU A 230 -6.67 8.94 10.19
CA LEU A 230 -6.14 7.86 11.01
C LEU A 230 -5.10 7.02 10.24
N ILE A 231 -5.35 6.67 8.97
CA ILE A 231 -4.36 5.99 8.12
C ILE A 231 -3.07 6.81 8.05
N ARG A 232 -3.18 8.11 7.76
CA ARG A 232 -2.04 9.03 7.70
C ARG A 232 -1.27 9.08 9.03
N SER A 233 -1.96 9.22 10.15
CA SER A 233 -1.33 9.39 11.47
C SER A 233 -0.65 8.11 11.96
N LYS A 234 -1.23 6.94 11.69
CA LYS A 234 -0.66 5.65 12.10
C LYS A 234 0.66 5.31 11.39
N ALA A 235 0.95 5.91 10.23
CA ALA A 235 2.23 5.74 9.55
C ALA A 235 3.41 6.17 10.44
N GLY A 236 3.31 7.31 11.12
CA GLY A 236 4.33 7.77 12.07
C GLY A 236 4.49 6.87 13.29
N ARG A 237 3.39 6.24 13.75
CA ARG A 237 3.41 5.33 14.90
C ARG A 237 4.08 4.00 14.58
N VAL A 238 3.89 3.46 13.38
CA VAL A 238 4.52 2.21 12.94
C VAL A 238 6.03 2.37 12.78
N PHE A 239 6.50 3.53 12.33
CA PHE A 239 7.93 3.79 12.11
C PHE A 239 8.79 3.85 13.39
N GLY A 240 8.21 4.16 14.54
CA GLY A 240 8.96 4.47 15.79
C GLY A 240 9.07 3.35 16.82
N ARG A 241 8.91 2.06 16.44
CA ARG A 241 8.80 0.98 17.43
C ARG A 241 9.85 -0.11 17.33
N GLU A 242 10.32 -0.57 18.50
CA GLU A 242 11.24 -1.71 18.69
C GLU A 242 10.61 -2.76 19.62
N ASP A 243 10.93 -4.08 19.41
CA ASP A 243 10.62 -5.25 20.23
C ASP A 243 9.28 -5.98 19.98
N LYS A 244 9.04 -7.12 20.66
CA LYS A 244 7.93 -8.08 20.44
C LYS A 244 6.55 -7.47 20.57
N GLU A 245 6.32 -6.58 21.54
CA GLU A 245 5.05 -5.86 21.66
C GLU A 245 4.76 -5.04 20.41
N ALA A 246 5.80 -4.46 19.82
CA ALA A 246 5.69 -3.69 18.60
C ALA A 246 5.19 -4.52 17.41
N VAL A 247 5.66 -5.77 17.26
CA VAL A 247 5.23 -6.61 16.11
C VAL A 247 3.76 -7.00 16.21
N PHE A 248 3.24 -7.26 17.40
CA PHE A 248 1.82 -7.58 17.60
C PHE A 248 0.95 -6.34 17.29
N GLU A 249 1.26 -5.20 17.89
CA GLU A 249 0.50 -3.96 17.64
C GLU A 249 0.58 -3.49 16.20
N VAL A 250 1.74 -3.60 15.56
CA VAL A 250 1.90 -3.27 14.14
C VAL A 250 1.09 -4.21 13.26
N SER A 251 1.04 -5.50 13.57
CA SER A 251 0.23 -6.49 12.83
C SER A 251 -1.27 -6.17 12.89
N ASP A 252 -1.77 -5.84 14.08
CA ASP A 252 -3.17 -5.43 14.26
C ASP A 252 -3.46 -4.12 13.54
N THR A 253 -2.55 -3.14 13.65
CA THR A 253 -2.65 -1.87 12.95
C THR A 253 -2.68 -2.06 11.44
N MET A 254 -1.77 -2.87 10.87
CA MET A 254 -1.73 -3.15 9.44
C MET A 254 -3.00 -3.84 8.96
N SER A 255 -3.50 -4.84 9.72
CA SER A 255 -4.77 -5.53 9.41
C SER A 255 -5.94 -4.55 9.35
N ALA A 256 -6.07 -3.68 10.34
CA ALA A 256 -7.15 -2.69 10.39
C ALA A 256 -7.02 -1.67 9.26
N VAL A 257 -5.83 -1.12 9.04
CA VAL A 257 -5.58 -0.10 8.01
C VAL A 257 -5.85 -0.62 6.61
N LEU A 258 -5.41 -1.84 6.27
CA LEU A 258 -5.64 -2.42 4.95
C LEU A 258 -7.14 -2.65 4.68
N GLN A 259 -7.89 -3.13 5.68
CA GLN A 259 -9.34 -3.31 5.57
C GLN A 259 -10.06 -1.97 5.40
N VAL A 260 -9.72 -0.96 6.20
CA VAL A 260 -10.30 0.38 6.10
C VAL A 260 -9.96 1.02 4.76
N ALA A 261 -8.72 0.94 4.29
CA ALA A 261 -8.31 1.46 3.00
C ALA A 261 -9.08 0.79 1.84
N THR A 262 -9.27 -0.53 1.89
CA THR A 262 -10.09 -1.27 0.92
C THR A 262 -11.53 -0.78 0.93
N GLY A 263 -12.13 -0.63 2.11
CA GLY A 263 -13.50 -0.13 2.25
C GLY A 263 -13.65 1.30 1.75
N VAL A 264 -12.70 2.19 2.04
CA VAL A 264 -12.69 3.56 1.50
C VAL A 264 -12.64 3.54 -0.01
N ILE A 265 -11.68 2.84 -0.61
CA ILE A 265 -11.52 2.80 -2.08
C ILE A 265 -12.73 2.15 -2.75
N SER A 266 -13.31 1.09 -2.20
CA SER A 266 -14.46 0.40 -2.80
C SER A 266 -15.74 1.25 -2.80
N THR A 267 -15.91 2.13 -1.81
CA THR A 267 -17.14 2.91 -1.61
C THR A 267 -17.01 4.39 -1.97
N LEU A 268 -15.81 4.85 -2.31
CA LEU A 268 -15.52 6.22 -2.70
C LEU A 268 -16.36 6.64 -3.92
N GLN A 269 -17.00 7.79 -3.83
CA GLN A 269 -17.70 8.41 -4.96
C GLN A 269 -16.81 9.46 -5.60
N ILE A 270 -16.71 9.43 -6.93
CA ILE A 270 -15.98 10.43 -7.70
C ILE A 270 -16.95 11.43 -8.35
N HIS A 271 -16.58 12.69 -8.37
CA HIS A 271 -17.36 13.77 -8.98
C HIS A 271 -16.68 14.21 -10.29
N GLN A 272 -16.95 13.49 -11.38
CA GLN A 272 -16.34 13.73 -12.70
C GLN A 272 -16.53 15.16 -13.19
N GLU A 273 -17.69 15.76 -12.93
CA GLU A 273 -17.97 17.15 -13.32
C GLU A 273 -17.01 18.12 -12.62
N ASN A 274 -16.82 17.97 -11.32
CA ASN A 274 -15.89 18.81 -10.54
C ASN A 274 -14.45 18.62 -10.99
N MET A 275 -14.05 17.38 -11.26
CA MET A 275 -12.73 17.05 -11.81
C MET A 275 -12.54 17.72 -13.19
N GLY A 276 -13.53 17.64 -14.07
CA GLY A 276 -13.49 18.28 -15.38
C GLY A 276 -13.45 19.81 -15.32
N GLN A 277 -14.23 20.41 -14.44
CA GLN A 277 -14.25 21.87 -14.24
C GLN A 277 -12.95 22.41 -13.62
N ALA A 278 -12.22 21.57 -12.90
CA ALA A 278 -10.92 21.95 -12.34
C ALA A 278 -9.77 21.94 -13.36
N LEU A 279 -9.98 21.38 -14.55
CA LEU A 279 -9.05 21.47 -15.66
C LEU A 279 -9.02 22.91 -16.19
N SER A 280 -7.85 23.47 -16.38
CA SER A 280 -7.69 24.83 -16.92
C SER A 280 -6.79 24.83 -18.15
N PRO A 281 -7.00 25.77 -19.10
CA PRO A 281 -6.20 25.85 -20.33
C PRO A 281 -4.68 26.02 -20.09
N ASP A 282 -4.30 26.57 -18.95
CA ASP A 282 -2.88 26.74 -18.60
C ASP A 282 -2.14 25.42 -18.43
N MET A 283 -2.85 24.36 -18.04
CA MET A 283 -2.31 23.00 -17.93
C MET A 283 -1.86 22.45 -19.30
N LEU A 284 -2.34 23.02 -20.40
CA LEU A 284 -2.01 22.63 -21.77
C LEU A 284 -0.79 23.38 -22.34
N ALA A 285 -0.13 24.21 -21.54
CA ALA A 285 1.07 24.93 -21.98
C ALA A 285 2.18 23.97 -22.44
N THR A 286 2.32 22.82 -21.78
CA THR A 286 3.29 21.78 -22.18
C THR A 286 2.89 21.16 -23.52
N ASP A 287 1.58 20.95 -23.75
CA ASP A 287 1.08 20.40 -25.00
C ASP A 287 1.28 21.39 -26.18
N LEU A 288 1.19 22.70 -25.90
CA LEU A 288 1.52 23.73 -26.86
C LEU A 288 3.01 23.69 -27.25
N ALA A 289 3.89 23.44 -26.31
CA ALA A 289 5.31 23.22 -26.61
C ALA A 289 5.51 21.95 -27.46
N TYR A 290 4.88 20.84 -27.12
CA TYR A 290 4.94 19.61 -27.92
C TYR A 290 4.36 19.77 -29.33
N TYR A 291 3.33 20.58 -29.50
CA TYR A 291 2.81 20.93 -30.81
C TYR A 291 3.91 21.54 -31.69
N LEU A 292 4.65 22.52 -31.18
CA LEU A 292 5.77 23.14 -31.92
C LEU A 292 6.92 22.15 -32.17
N VAL A 293 7.20 21.24 -31.20
CA VAL A 293 8.21 20.18 -31.41
C VAL A 293 7.84 19.28 -32.58
N ARG A 294 6.56 18.90 -32.71
CA ARG A 294 6.07 18.11 -33.86
C ARG A 294 6.14 18.85 -35.17
N LYS A 295 6.15 20.21 -35.15
CA LYS A 295 6.39 21.06 -36.31
C LYS A 295 7.90 21.27 -36.60
N GLY A 296 8.79 20.58 -35.86
CA GLY A 296 10.25 20.58 -36.09
C GLY A 296 11.03 21.57 -35.22
N MET A 297 10.39 22.25 -34.27
CA MET A 297 11.09 23.16 -33.36
C MET A 297 11.84 22.36 -32.26
N PRO A 298 13.13 22.70 -31.97
CA PRO A 298 13.82 22.11 -30.81
C PRO A 298 13.08 22.39 -29.51
N PHE A 299 13.02 21.41 -28.60
CA PHE A 299 12.20 21.48 -27.38
C PHE A 299 12.45 22.76 -26.54
N ARG A 300 13.71 23.16 -26.33
CA ARG A 300 14.00 24.38 -25.56
C ARG A 300 13.35 25.63 -26.17
N GLN A 301 13.43 25.78 -27.49
CA GLN A 301 12.80 26.88 -28.20
C GLN A 301 11.27 26.79 -28.17
N ALA A 302 10.72 25.58 -28.28
CA ALA A 302 9.29 25.32 -28.15
C ALA A 302 8.75 25.66 -26.74
N HIS A 303 9.51 25.32 -25.71
CA HIS A 303 9.21 25.67 -24.32
C HIS A 303 9.22 27.20 -24.11
N GLU A 304 10.25 27.92 -24.64
CA GLU A 304 10.30 29.38 -24.59
C GLU A 304 9.12 30.04 -25.34
N ALA A 305 8.77 29.50 -26.51
CA ALA A 305 7.63 30.00 -27.29
C ALA A 305 6.31 29.77 -26.54
N SER A 306 6.11 28.58 -25.91
CA SER A 306 4.95 28.32 -25.06
C SER A 306 4.92 29.25 -23.84
N GLY A 307 6.05 29.48 -23.19
CA GLY A 307 6.19 30.47 -22.09
C GLY A 307 5.79 31.89 -22.51
N LYS A 308 6.16 32.31 -23.70
CA LYS A 308 5.74 33.61 -24.26
C LYS A 308 4.23 33.68 -24.51
N ALA A 309 3.60 32.56 -24.92
CA ALA A 309 2.16 32.48 -25.08
C ALA A 309 1.44 32.61 -23.74
N VAL A 310 1.90 31.88 -22.70
CA VAL A 310 1.38 31.99 -21.32
C VAL A 310 1.50 33.43 -20.82
N PHE A 311 2.68 34.05 -20.93
CA PHE A 311 2.90 35.45 -20.53
C PHE A 311 2.02 36.44 -21.29
N MET A 312 1.78 36.21 -22.59
CA MET A 312 0.89 37.05 -23.40
C MET A 312 -0.56 36.93 -22.92
N ALA A 313 -1.04 35.70 -22.61
CA ALA A 313 -2.37 35.46 -22.08
C ALA A 313 -2.56 36.15 -20.71
N GLU A 314 -1.61 35.98 -19.80
CA GLU A 314 -1.58 36.64 -18.48
C GLU A 314 -1.63 38.17 -18.61
N THR A 315 -0.79 38.75 -19.47
CA THR A 315 -0.73 40.21 -19.69
C THR A 315 -2.05 40.75 -20.21
N LYS A 316 -2.77 39.96 -21.02
CA LYS A 316 -4.09 40.32 -21.56
C LYS A 316 -5.25 40.03 -20.61
N GLY A 317 -5.00 39.29 -19.53
CA GLY A 317 -6.06 38.83 -18.62
C GLY A 317 -7.03 37.84 -19.26
N VAL A 318 -6.56 37.01 -20.22
CA VAL A 318 -7.36 35.98 -20.90
C VAL A 318 -6.78 34.58 -20.66
N ALA A 319 -7.59 33.54 -20.84
CA ALA A 319 -7.09 32.16 -20.77
C ALA A 319 -6.20 31.84 -22.00
N LEU A 320 -5.27 30.90 -21.83
CA LEU A 320 -4.29 30.54 -22.87
C LEU A 320 -4.96 30.13 -24.20
N ASN A 321 -6.07 29.40 -24.15
CA ASN A 321 -6.85 28.97 -25.32
C ASN A 321 -7.67 30.10 -25.99
N GLN A 322 -7.71 31.28 -25.39
CA GLN A 322 -8.39 32.46 -25.97
C GLN A 322 -7.45 33.33 -26.83
N LEU A 323 -6.15 33.01 -26.86
CA LEU A 323 -5.22 33.65 -27.78
C LEU A 323 -5.62 33.28 -29.23
N SER A 324 -5.74 34.28 -30.08
CA SER A 324 -6.01 34.08 -31.50
C SER A 324 -4.80 33.46 -32.22
N LEU A 325 -5.06 32.78 -33.35
CA LEU A 325 -3.99 32.25 -34.19
C LEU A 325 -2.97 33.33 -34.61
N GLN A 326 -3.45 34.54 -34.92
CA GLN A 326 -2.60 35.65 -35.30
C GLN A 326 -1.63 36.04 -34.17
N GLU A 327 -2.10 36.04 -32.91
CA GLU A 327 -1.26 36.33 -31.74
C GLU A 327 -0.23 35.23 -31.51
N LEU A 328 -0.63 33.96 -31.60
CA LEU A 328 0.32 32.86 -31.53
C LEU A 328 1.37 32.91 -32.64
N GLN A 329 0.99 33.30 -33.85
CA GLN A 329 1.91 33.46 -34.97
C GLN A 329 2.91 34.62 -34.78
N THR A 330 2.62 35.62 -33.93
CA THR A 330 3.63 36.61 -33.56
C THR A 330 4.77 36.03 -32.72
N ILE A 331 4.50 34.94 -32.01
CA ILE A 331 5.48 34.21 -31.18
C ILE A 331 6.27 33.23 -32.04
N SER A 332 5.58 32.47 -32.90
CA SER A 332 6.20 31.54 -33.83
C SER A 332 5.35 31.34 -35.08
N PRO A 333 5.93 31.46 -36.29
CA PRO A 333 5.22 31.23 -37.53
C PRO A 333 4.81 29.77 -37.75
N LEU A 334 5.28 28.83 -36.90
CA LEU A 334 4.91 27.42 -36.95
C LEU A 334 3.49 27.15 -36.39
N PHE A 335 2.90 28.11 -35.68
CA PHE A 335 1.50 28.00 -35.30
C PHE A 335 0.59 28.12 -36.53
N SER A 336 -0.28 27.15 -36.71
CA SER A 336 -1.26 27.09 -37.81
C SER A 336 -2.65 26.68 -37.28
N GLY A 337 -3.67 26.67 -38.15
CA GLY A 337 -5.06 26.48 -37.74
C GLY A 337 -5.33 25.18 -36.93
N ASP A 338 -4.48 24.18 -37.07
CA ASP A 338 -4.55 22.92 -36.34
C ASP A 338 -4.13 23.03 -34.85
N VAL A 339 -3.62 24.19 -34.40
CA VAL A 339 -3.30 24.44 -32.98
C VAL A 339 -4.54 24.30 -32.08
N SER A 340 -5.74 24.42 -32.64
CA SER A 340 -6.99 24.25 -31.90
C SER A 340 -7.14 22.87 -31.26
N CYS A 341 -6.48 21.82 -31.79
CA CYS A 341 -6.50 20.50 -31.20
C CYS A 341 -5.76 20.42 -29.84
N VAL A 342 -4.86 21.37 -29.57
CA VAL A 342 -4.12 21.46 -28.30
C VAL A 342 -5.07 21.74 -27.12
N TRP A 343 -6.17 22.42 -27.37
CA TRP A 343 -7.11 22.86 -26.32
C TRP A 343 -8.10 21.78 -25.86
N ASP A 344 -7.98 20.56 -26.37
CA ASP A 344 -8.78 19.41 -25.97
C ASP A 344 -8.04 18.57 -24.92
N TYR A 345 -8.58 18.49 -23.72
CA TYR A 345 -7.99 17.71 -22.63
C TYR A 345 -7.97 16.20 -22.92
N GLY A 346 -8.96 15.69 -23.67
CA GLY A 346 -8.99 14.31 -24.13
C GLY A 346 -7.84 14.03 -25.09
N HIS A 347 -7.62 14.93 -26.04
CA HIS A 347 -6.45 14.86 -26.93
C HIS A 347 -5.13 14.96 -26.14
N SER A 348 -5.05 15.84 -25.14
CA SER A 348 -3.89 15.99 -24.28
C SER A 348 -3.47 14.66 -23.65
N VAL A 349 -4.37 14.00 -22.91
CA VAL A 349 -4.04 12.75 -22.20
C VAL A 349 -3.69 11.60 -23.15
N GLU A 350 -4.27 11.55 -24.36
CA GLU A 350 -3.97 10.50 -25.34
C GLU A 350 -2.59 10.63 -25.98
N GLN A 351 -1.94 11.78 -25.89
CA GLN A 351 -0.57 11.97 -26.39
C GLN A 351 0.47 11.21 -25.54
N TYR A 352 0.18 10.93 -24.29
CA TYR A 352 1.08 10.26 -23.34
C TYR A 352 0.94 8.73 -23.41
N GLY A 353 1.13 8.18 -24.61
CA GLY A 353 0.96 6.76 -24.94
C GLY A 353 2.13 5.86 -24.58
N ALA A 354 3.25 6.39 -24.08
CA ALA A 354 4.36 5.58 -23.59
C ALA A 354 3.88 4.65 -22.45
N LEU A 355 4.48 3.46 -22.32
CA LEU A 355 4.14 2.52 -21.25
C LEU A 355 4.30 3.18 -19.88
N GLY A 356 3.28 3.10 -19.04
CA GLY A 356 3.21 3.81 -17.76
C GLY A 356 2.61 5.21 -17.82
N GLY A 357 2.29 5.74 -19.01
CA GLY A 357 1.66 7.04 -19.21
C GLY A 357 0.15 7.04 -18.95
N THR A 358 -0.48 8.20 -19.15
CA THR A 358 -1.91 8.42 -18.84
C THR A 358 -2.86 8.14 -20.02
N ALA A 359 -2.35 7.92 -21.25
CA ALA A 359 -3.20 7.53 -22.38
C ALA A 359 -3.97 6.24 -22.08
N ARG A 360 -5.17 6.11 -22.64
CA ARG A 360 -6.04 4.95 -22.39
C ARG A 360 -5.33 3.61 -22.65
N SER A 361 -4.62 3.50 -23.75
CA SER A 361 -3.87 2.28 -24.10
C SER A 361 -2.80 1.92 -23.06
N SER A 362 -2.15 2.92 -22.48
CA SER A 362 -1.15 2.74 -21.43
C SER A 362 -1.79 2.39 -20.08
N VAL A 363 -2.91 2.99 -19.72
CA VAL A 363 -3.70 2.63 -18.54
C VAL A 363 -4.22 1.19 -18.65
N ASP A 364 -4.76 0.79 -19.79
CA ASP A 364 -5.18 -0.59 -20.05
C ASP A 364 -4.01 -1.59 -19.93
N TRP A 365 -2.82 -1.20 -20.37
CA TRP A 365 -1.61 -2.00 -20.17
C TRP A 365 -1.27 -2.15 -18.69
N GLN A 366 -1.27 -1.06 -17.91
CA GLN A 366 -1.01 -1.06 -16.47
C GLN A 366 -2.01 -1.97 -15.73
N ILE A 367 -3.30 -1.88 -16.04
CA ILE A 367 -4.35 -2.75 -15.49
C ILE A 367 -4.02 -4.21 -15.76
N ARG A 368 -3.69 -4.57 -17.01
CA ARG A 368 -3.31 -5.95 -17.36
C ARG A 368 -2.09 -6.44 -16.59
N GLN A 369 -1.05 -5.60 -16.43
CA GLN A 369 0.14 -5.99 -15.68
C GLN A 369 -0.18 -6.27 -14.20
N VAL A 370 -0.92 -5.38 -13.53
CA VAL A 370 -1.27 -5.59 -12.12
C VAL A 370 -2.20 -6.80 -11.95
N ARG A 371 -3.15 -7.02 -12.87
CA ARG A 371 -4.00 -8.22 -12.86
C ARG A 371 -3.19 -9.51 -13.03
N ALA A 372 -2.18 -9.52 -13.90
CA ALA A 372 -1.30 -10.67 -14.06
C ALA A 372 -0.50 -10.98 -12.79
N LEU A 373 -0.01 -9.95 -12.09
CA LEU A 373 0.65 -10.12 -10.79
C LEU A 373 -0.32 -10.69 -9.73
N LEU A 374 -1.57 -10.21 -9.70
CA LEU A 374 -2.62 -10.76 -8.81
C LEU A 374 -2.89 -12.24 -9.07
N GLN A 375 -2.93 -12.67 -10.33
CA GLN A 375 -3.15 -14.07 -10.71
C GLN A 375 -1.97 -14.96 -10.34
N ALA A 376 -0.75 -14.51 -10.60
CA ALA A 376 0.47 -15.28 -10.32
C ALA A 376 0.68 -15.60 -8.83
N GLN A 377 0.07 -14.84 -7.93
CA GLN A 377 0.19 -15.06 -6.49
C GLN A 377 -0.95 -15.89 -5.90
N GLN A 378 -2.00 -16.18 -6.67
CA GLN A 378 -3.06 -17.09 -6.29
C GLN A 378 -2.74 -18.55 -6.71
N ALA A 379 -1.77 -18.75 -7.59
CA ALA A 379 -1.26 -20.04 -8.03
C ALA A 379 -0.13 -20.54 -7.12
#